data_4246688f2157927266222bafa0584ab5
#
_entry.id   4246688f2157927266222bafa0584ab5
#
_cell.length_a   1.000
_cell.length_b   1.000
_cell.length_c   1.000
_cell.angle_alpha   90.00
_cell.angle_beta   90.00
_cell.angle_gamma   90.00
#
_symmetry.space_group_name_H-M   'P 1'
#
loop_
_entity.id
_entity.type
_entity.pdbx_description
1 polymer ?
#
loop_
_entity_poly.entity_id
_entity_poly.type
_entity_poly.pdbx_seq_one_letter_code
_entity_poly.pdbx_strand_id
1 'polypeptide(L)'
;MHDQFILFLEALLQQTGLQELWWGNLVMIAVGCTMIYLAIAKHFEPYLLIGIGFACIVANVPGSDLIREGGLFHYAYQGVNLLILPPLIFLGVGAMTDFGPMIANPRLVILGAGAHLGIFVALIGAKLWGFSIQESG
;
A
#
# COMPACT_ATOMS: atom_id res chain seq x y z
N MET A 1 -22.82 40.01 -6.81
CA MET A 1 -22.76 38.72 -7.53
C MET A 1 -21.34 38.22 -7.64
N HIS A 2 -20.38 39.08 -7.99
CA HIS A 2 -18.97 38.69 -8.13
C HIS A 2 -18.34 38.27 -6.78
N ASP A 3 -18.60 39.03 -5.74
CA ASP A 3 -18.04 38.76 -4.40
C ASP A 3 -18.60 37.47 -3.76
N GLN A 4 -19.87 37.17 -3.99
CA GLN A 4 -20.48 35.91 -3.52
C GLN A 4 -19.93 34.70 -4.24
N PHE A 5 -19.58 34.84 -5.51
CA PHE A 5 -18.96 33.80 -6.29
C PHE A 5 -17.52 33.50 -5.84
N ILE A 6 -16.76 34.54 -5.52
CA ILE A 6 -15.40 34.42 -4.97
C ILE A 6 -15.45 33.76 -3.60
N LEU A 7 -16.33 34.19 -2.71
CA LEU A 7 -16.51 33.57 -1.39
C LEU A 7 -16.93 32.11 -1.48
N PHE A 8 -17.77 31.77 -2.46
CA PHE A 8 -18.15 30.37 -2.72
C PHE A 8 -16.97 29.53 -3.22
N LEU A 9 -16.14 30.08 -4.12
CA LEU A 9 -14.93 29.39 -4.58
C LEU A 9 -13.91 29.23 -3.47
N GLU A 10 -13.70 30.24 -2.64
CA GLU A 10 -12.81 30.14 -1.46
C GLU A 10 -13.32 29.10 -0.46
N ALA A 11 -14.62 29.06 -0.21
CA ALA A 11 -15.21 28.04 0.67
C ALA A 11 -15.05 26.61 0.10
N LEU A 12 -15.23 26.43 -1.22
CA LEU A 12 -14.96 25.16 -1.88
C LEU A 12 -13.49 24.77 -1.79
N LEU A 13 -12.57 25.69 -2.02
CA LEU A 13 -11.13 25.44 -1.93
C LEU A 13 -10.70 25.06 -0.52
N GLN A 14 -11.30 25.71 0.50
CA GLN A 14 -11.03 25.38 1.90
C GLN A 14 -11.60 23.99 2.30
N GLN A 15 -12.76 23.61 1.76
CA GLN A 15 -13.38 22.31 2.05
C GLN A 15 -12.74 21.14 1.30
N THR A 16 -12.08 21.40 0.17
CA THR A 16 -11.48 20.34 -0.66
C THR A 16 -10.09 19.89 -0.21
N GLY A 17 -9.51 20.49 0.82
CA GLY A 17 -8.15 20.15 1.28
C GLY A 17 -7.04 20.46 0.26
N LEU A 18 -7.38 21.06 -0.89
CA LEU A 18 -6.41 21.38 -1.94
C LEU A 18 -5.29 22.33 -1.48
N GLN A 19 -5.55 23.12 -0.44
CA GLN A 19 -4.56 24.01 0.16
C GLN A 19 -3.48 23.23 0.97
N GLU A 20 -3.78 22.01 1.41
CA GLU A 20 -2.86 21.14 2.12
C GLU A 20 -2.09 20.20 1.16
N LEU A 21 -2.28 20.34 -0.16
CA LEU A 21 -1.61 19.56 -1.17
C LEU A 21 -0.10 19.83 -1.15
N TRP A 22 0.65 18.91 -0.58
CA TRP A 22 2.10 18.94 -0.62
C TRP A 22 2.63 18.13 -1.80
N TRP A 23 3.81 18.47 -2.30
CA TRP A 23 4.43 17.79 -3.45
C TRP A 23 4.50 16.27 -3.26
N GLY A 24 4.74 15.80 -2.03
CA GLY A 24 4.78 14.38 -1.69
C GLY A 24 3.45 13.66 -1.96
N ASN A 25 2.32 14.29 -1.68
CA ASN A 25 0.99 13.71 -1.92
C ASN A 25 0.76 13.48 -3.42
N LEU A 26 1.16 14.46 -4.26
CA LEU A 26 1.05 14.34 -5.71
C LEU A 26 1.90 13.17 -6.25
N VAL A 27 3.13 13.04 -5.76
CA VAL A 27 4.01 11.93 -6.13
C VAL A 27 3.39 10.59 -5.75
N MET A 28 2.86 10.47 -4.53
CA MET A 28 2.24 9.22 -4.06
C MET A 28 0.94 8.90 -4.78
N ILE A 29 0.13 9.90 -5.12
CA ILE A 29 -1.05 9.72 -5.97
C ILE A 29 -0.64 9.23 -7.36
N ALA A 30 0.40 9.81 -7.96
CA ALA A 30 0.93 9.37 -9.25
C ALA A 30 1.46 7.92 -9.19
N VAL A 31 2.13 7.53 -8.09
CA VAL A 31 2.56 6.14 -7.84
C VAL A 31 1.34 5.22 -7.77
N GLY A 32 0.30 5.57 -7.00
CA GLY A 32 -0.93 4.80 -6.92
C GLY A 32 -1.63 4.63 -8.27
N CYS A 33 -1.73 5.70 -9.05
CA CYS A 33 -2.27 5.66 -10.42
C CYS A 33 -1.43 4.75 -11.34
N THR A 34 -0.11 4.79 -11.22
CA THR A 34 0.80 3.93 -11.98
C THR A 34 0.60 2.46 -11.63
N MET A 35 0.43 2.14 -10.35
CA MET A 35 0.13 0.76 -9.90
C MET A 35 -1.17 0.25 -10.50
N ILE A 36 -2.25 1.06 -10.47
CA ILE A 36 -3.53 0.68 -11.07
C ILE A 36 -3.40 0.52 -12.59
N TYR A 37 -2.66 1.40 -13.24
CA TYR A 37 -2.38 1.29 -14.68
C TYR A 37 -1.65 -0.03 -15.01
N LEU A 38 -0.61 -0.38 -14.27
CA LEU A 38 0.14 -1.63 -14.46
C LEU A 38 -0.74 -2.86 -14.22
N ALA A 39 -1.61 -2.81 -13.21
CA ALA A 39 -2.55 -3.88 -12.92
C ALA A 39 -3.52 -4.13 -14.09
N ILE A 40 -4.10 -3.06 -14.64
CA ILE A 40 -5.13 -3.16 -15.69
C ILE A 40 -4.49 -3.38 -17.07
N ALA A 41 -3.50 -2.56 -17.46
CA ALA A 41 -2.95 -2.56 -18.80
C ALA A 41 -1.90 -3.65 -19.04
N LYS A 42 -1.18 -4.05 -17.98
CA LYS A 42 -0.11 -5.05 -18.06
C LYS A 42 -0.46 -6.37 -17.36
N HIS A 43 -1.62 -6.46 -16.73
CA HIS A 43 -2.09 -7.64 -15.99
C HIS A 43 -1.11 -8.10 -14.90
N PHE A 44 -0.40 -7.15 -14.27
CA PHE A 44 0.51 -7.43 -13.15
C PHE A 44 -0.29 -7.55 -11.86
N GLU A 45 -0.45 -8.78 -11.36
CA GLU A 45 -1.11 -9.08 -10.09
C GLU A 45 -2.33 -8.15 -9.81
N PRO A 46 -3.38 -8.17 -10.65
CA PRO A 46 -4.43 -7.14 -10.64
C PRO A 46 -5.12 -7.03 -9.29
N TYR A 47 -5.31 -8.14 -8.59
CA TYR A 47 -6.03 -8.16 -7.30
C TYR A 47 -5.26 -7.41 -6.20
N LEU A 48 -3.95 -7.57 -6.14
CA LEU A 48 -3.10 -6.89 -5.15
C LEU A 48 -2.81 -5.44 -5.56
N LEU A 49 -2.38 -5.23 -6.81
CA LEU A 49 -1.96 -3.90 -7.26
C LEU A 49 -3.08 -2.88 -7.30
N ILE A 50 -4.31 -3.27 -7.65
CA ILE A 50 -5.47 -2.37 -7.62
C ILE A 50 -5.77 -1.94 -6.18
N GLY A 51 -5.78 -2.89 -5.24
CA GLY A 51 -6.04 -2.59 -3.83
C GLY A 51 -4.98 -1.66 -3.23
N ILE A 52 -3.70 -1.96 -3.47
CA ILE A 52 -2.58 -1.14 -2.99
C ILE A 52 -2.61 0.26 -3.64
N GLY A 53 -2.79 0.32 -4.96
CA GLY A 53 -2.84 1.59 -5.69
C GLY A 53 -4.02 2.47 -5.26
N PHE A 54 -5.20 1.88 -5.08
CA PHE A 54 -6.37 2.58 -4.56
C PHE A 54 -6.13 3.13 -3.14
N ALA A 55 -5.65 2.29 -2.23
CA ALA A 55 -5.33 2.72 -0.86
C ALA A 55 -4.26 3.81 -0.84
N CYS A 56 -3.24 3.71 -1.69
CA CYS A 56 -2.20 4.72 -1.84
C CYS A 56 -2.77 6.06 -2.29
N ILE A 57 -3.67 6.08 -3.28
CA ILE A 57 -4.32 7.31 -3.74
C ILE A 57 -5.14 7.93 -2.61
N VAL A 58 -6.05 7.14 -2.03
CA VAL A 58 -7.02 7.63 -1.04
C VAL A 58 -6.32 8.09 0.24
N ALA A 59 -5.25 7.42 0.66
CA ALA A 59 -4.44 7.82 1.81
C ALA A 59 -3.71 9.16 1.61
N ASN A 60 -3.43 9.52 0.36
CA ASN A 60 -2.70 10.74 0.01
C ASN A 60 -3.59 11.88 -0.50
N VAL A 61 -4.92 11.70 -0.49
CA VAL A 61 -5.87 12.78 -0.74
C VAL A 61 -5.90 13.69 0.48
N PRO A 62 -5.53 14.98 0.35
CA PRO A 62 -5.54 15.92 1.46
C PRO A 62 -6.97 16.14 1.99
N GLY A 63 -7.12 16.32 3.30
CA GLY A 63 -8.42 16.54 3.93
C GLY A 63 -9.32 15.30 4.01
N SER A 64 -8.82 14.11 3.64
CA SER A 64 -9.63 12.88 3.68
C SER A 64 -9.90 12.36 5.10
N ASP A 65 -9.12 12.80 6.10
CA ASP A 65 -9.15 12.35 7.51
C ASP A 65 -9.17 10.82 7.74
N LEU A 66 -8.93 10.05 6.68
CA LEU A 66 -9.02 8.59 6.71
C LEU A 66 -7.92 7.92 7.56
N ILE A 67 -6.77 8.60 7.70
CA ILE A 67 -5.63 8.12 8.49
C ILE A 67 -5.72 8.59 9.94
N ARG A 68 -6.43 9.70 10.22
CA ARG A 68 -6.59 10.26 11.57
C ARG A 68 -7.39 9.34 12.47
N GLU A 69 -7.33 9.57 13.77
CA GLU A 69 -8.12 8.83 14.76
C GLU A 69 -9.60 8.84 14.40
N GLY A 70 -10.20 7.63 14.30
CA GLY A 70 -11.59 7.46 13.84
C GLY A 70 -11.75 7.26 12.32
N GLY A 71 -10.70 7.44 11.52
CA GLY A 71 -10.71 7.16 10.09
C GLY A 71 -10.62 5.68 9.74
N LEU A 72 -11.07 5.30 8.54
CA LEU A 72 -11.08 3.92 8.08
C LEU A 72 -9.68 3.27 8.10
N PHE A 73 -8.66 3.98 7.64
CA PHE A 73 -7.28 3.48 7.61
C PHE A 73 -6.65 3.41 9.01
N HIS A 74 -7.10 4.24 9.95
CA HIS A 74 -6.70 4.11 11.35
C HIS A 74 -7.13 2.77 11.93
N TYR A 75 -8.39 2.36 11.71
CA TYR A 75 -8.86 1.04 12.16
C TYR A 75 -8.17 -0.12 11.44
N ALA A 76 -7.94 0.00 10.15
CA ALA A 76 -7.18 -0.99 9.40
C ALA A 76 -5.75 -1.13 9.94
N TYR A 77 -5.09 0.00 10.26
CA TYR A 77 -3.77 0.01 10.86
C TYR A 77 -3.74 -0.63 12.25
N GLN A 78 -4.78 -0.40 13.08
CA GLN A 78 -4.92 -1.12 14.35
C GLN A 78 -5.01 -2.63 14.15
N GLY A 79 -5.73 -3.10 13.12
CA GLY A 79 -5.80 -4.52 12.77
C GLY A 79 -4.43 -5.11 12.37
N VAL A 80 -3.56 -4.31 11.76
CA VAL A 80 -2.15 -4.69 11.49
C VAL A 80 -1.35 -4.77 12.79
N ASN A 81 -1.43 -3.74 13.65
CA ASN A 81 -0.72 -3.69 14.94
C ASN A 81 -1.12 -4.82 15.88
N LEU A 82 -2.38 -5.22 15.87
CA LEU A 82 -2.90 -6.34 16.66
C LEU A 82 -2.57 -7.71 16.03
N LEU A 83 -1.82 -7.74 14.93
CA LEU A 83 -1.45 -8.95 14.18
C LEU A 83 -2.66 -9.80 13.72
N ILE A 84 -3.81 -9.16 13.53
CA ILE A 84 -5.02 -9.82 13.02
C ILE A 84 -5.02 -9.84 11.48
N LEU A 85 -4.74 -8.68 10.86
CA LEU A 85 -4.77 -8.55 9.39
C LEU A 85 -3.65 -9.33 8.69
N PRO A 86 -2.38 -9.38 9.14
CA PRO A 86 -1.35 -10.08 8.41
C PRO A 86 -1.66 -11.55 8.13
N PRO A 87 -2.09 -12.38 9.11
CA PRO A 87 -2.49 -13.76 8.83
C PRO A 87 -3.69 -13.86 7.89
N LEU A 88 -4.66 -12.95 7.99
CA LEU A 88 -5.83 -12.93 7.09
C LEU A 88 -5.44 -12.58 5.65
N ILE A 89 -4.49 -11.67 5.46
CA ILE A 89 -3.96 -11.33 4.14
C ILE A 89 -3.25 -12.55 3.55
N PHE A 90 -2.40 -13.25 4.32
CA PHE A 90 -1.75 -14.48 3.87
C PHE A 90 -2.75 -15.58 3.52
N LEU A 91 -3.81 -15.73 4.32
CA LEU A 91 -4.90 -16.66 4.01
C LEU A 91 -5.56 -16.31 2.68
N GLY A 92 -5.88 -15.03 2.46
CA GLY A 92 -6.52 -14.55 1.23
C GLY A 92 -5.63 -14.76 0.01
N VAL A 93 -4.35 -14.38 0.08
CA VAL A 93 -3.37 -14.57 -0.99
C VAL A 93 -3.18 -16.07 -1.27
N GLY A 94 -3.07 -16.90 -0.21
CA GLY A 94 -2.94 -18.34 -0.36
C GLY A 94 -4.16 -18.99 -1.03
N ALA A 95 -5.35 -18.51 -0.72
CA ALA A 95 -6.60 -19.01 -1.34
C ALA A 95 -6.71 -18.63 -2.84
N MET A 96 -6.11 -17.50 -3.25
CA MET A 96 -6.11 -17.06 -4.65
C MET A 96 -4.92 -17.59 -5.46
N THR A 97 -3.95 -18.23 -4.81
CA THR A 97 -2.75 -18.73 -5.47
C THR A 97 -3.06 -19.97 -6.31
N ASP A 98 -2.70 -19.94 -7.59
CA ASP A 98 -2.73 -21.11 -8.46
C ASP A 98 -1.52 -22.00 -8.20
N PHE A 99 -1.73 -23.12 -7.53
CA PHE A 99 -0.70 -24.11 -7.24
C PHE A 99 -0.46 -25.10 -8.41
N GLY A 100 -1.22 -25.00 -9.49
CA GLY A 100 -1.11 -25.90 -10.66
C GLY A 100 0.32 -26.00 -11.21
N PRO A 101 1.02 -24.89 -11.50
CA PRO A 101 2.40 -24.91 -11.99
C PRO A 101 3.38 -25.59 -11.02
N MET A 102 3.18 -25.40 -9.72
CA MET A 102 4.03 -25.98 -8.69
C MET A 102 3.83 -27.51 -8.56
N ILE A 103 2.58 -27.96 -8.70
CA ILE A 103 2.26 -29.39 -8.70
C ILE A 103 2.84 -30.07 -9.94
N ALA A 104 2.74 -29.40 -11.10
CA ALA A 104 3.30 -29.93 -12.37
C ALA A 104 4.82 -29.99 -12.36
N ASN A 105 5.50 -29.08 -11.67
CA ASN A 105 6.94 -29.00 -11.58
C ASN A 105 7.42 -28.82 -10.13
N PRO A 106 7.58 -29.88 -9.34
CA PRO A 106 7.95 -29.79 -7.92
C PRO A 106 9.28 -29.07 -7.66
N ARG A 107 10.14 -28.94 -8.68
CA ARG A 107 11.39 -28.15 -8.59
C ARG A 107 11.16 -26.68 -8.31
N LEU A 108 9.97 -26.15 -8.63
CA LEU A 108 9.61 -24.77 -8.33
C LEU A 108 9.52 -24.48 -6.82
N VAL A 109 9.33 -25.49 -5.99
CA VAL A 109 9.38 -25.37 -4.53
C VAL A 109 10.74 -24.85 -4.05
N ILE A 110 11.82 -25.14 -4.78
CA ILE A 110 13.18 -24.66 -4.47
C ILE A 110 13.23 -23.11 -4.54
N LEU A 111 12.39 -22.47 -5.37
CA LEU A 111 12.29 -21.00 -5.42
C LEU A 111 11.84 -20.42 -4.07
N GLY A 112 11.00 -21.14 -3.32
CA GLY A 112 10.64 -20.75 -1.96
C GLY A 112 11.84 -20.72 -1.01
N ALA A 113 12.78 -21.66 -1.16
CA ALA A 113 14.03 -21.63 -0.41
C ALA A 113 14.89 -20.40 -0.78
N GLY A 114 14.89 -20.01 -2.07
CA GLY A 114 15.56 -18.78 -2.53
C GLY A 114 14.98 -17.54 -1.89
N ALA A 115 13.65 -17.45 -1.74
CA ALA A 115 12.99 -16.34 -1.03
C ALA A 115 13.42 -16.27 0.44
N HIS A 116 13.50 -17.40 1.14
CA HIS A 116 13.98 -17.45 2.52
C HIS A 116 15.45 -17.01 2.64
N LEU A 117 16.31 -17.40 1.70
CA LEU A 117 17.69 -16.90 1.68
C LEU A 117 17.75 -15.39 1.53
N GLY A 118 16.85 -14.77 0.72
CA GLY A 118 16.74 -13.34 0.58
C GLY A 118 16.43 -12.64 1.90
N ILE A 119 15.54 -13.19 2.71
CA ILE A 119 15.20 -12.66 4.03
C ILE A 119 16.43 -12.69 4.97
N PHE A 120 17.14 -13.81 5.00
CA PHE A 120 18.36 -13.92 5.82
C PHE A 120 19.48 -12.97 5.36
N VAL A 121 19.66 -12.82 4.05
CA VAL A 121 20.64 -11.87 3.49
C VAL A 121 20.28 -10.43 3.85
N ALA A 122 19.00 -10.05 3.78
CA ALA A 122 18.54 -8.74 4.18
C ALA A 122 18.76 -8.48 5.69
N LEU A 123 18.40 -9.43 6.53
CA LEU A 123 18.58 -9.35 7.98
C LEU A 123 20.08 -9.21 8.35
N ILE A 124 20.93 -10.04 7.78
CA ILE A 124 22.38 -9.99 8.04
C ILE A 124 22.97 -8.69 7.49
N GLY A 125 22.56 -8.27 6.29
CA GLY A 125 23.01 -7.03 5.67
C GLY A 125 22.64 -5.81 6.51
N ALA A 126 21.39 -5.72 6.99
CA ALA A 126 20.96 -4.64 7.88
C ALA A 126 21.74 -4.65 9.20
N LYS A 127 21.97 -5.83 9.78
CA LYS A 127 22.77 -5.96 11.00
C LYS A 127 24.21 -5.51 10.82
N LEU A 128 24.84 -5.84 9.68
CA LEU A 128 26.20 -5.39 9.37
C LEU A 128 26.28 -3.87 9.16
N TRP A 129 25.20 -3.23 8.71
CA TRP A 129 25.10 -1.78 8.60
C TRP A 129 24.81 -1.06 9.92
N GLY A 130 24.68 -1.80 11.03
CA GLY A 130 24.55 -1.24 12.37
C GLY A 130 23.12 -1.06 12.87
N PHE A 131 22.13 -1.59 12.16
CA PHE A 131 20.74 -1.61 12.64
C PHE A 131 20.59 -2.54 13.86
N SER A 132 19.66 -2.24 14.76
CA SER A 132 19.28 -3.15 15.83
C SER A 132 18.62 -4.42 15.27
N ILE A 133 18.56 -5.49 16.09
CA ILE A 133 17.89 -6.74 15.65
C ILE A 133 16.40 -6.49 15.36
N GLN A 134 15.75 -5.62 16.15
CA GLN A 134 14.35 -5.27 15.98
C GLN A 134 14.08 -4.46 14.70
N GLU A 135 15.02 -3.63 14.27
CA GLU A 135 14.94 -2.86 13.03
C GLU A 135 15.34 -3.68 11.81
N SER A 136 16.08 -4.77 12.00
CA SER A 136 16.58 -5.63 10.92
C SER A 136 15.55 -6.71 10.51
N GLY A 137 14.59 -7.04 11.35
CA GLY A 137 13.55 -8.05 11.16
C GLY A 137 12.20 -7.44 11.01
#